data_c0088c8538b4e267ea0372da4d2fa438
#
_entry.id   c0088c8538b4e267ea0372da4d2fa438
#
_cell.length_a   1.000
_cell.length_b   1.000
_cell.length_c   1.000
_cell.angle_alpha   90.00
_cell.angle_beta   90.00
_cell.angle_gamma   90.00
#
_symmetry.space_group_name_H-M   'P 1'
#
loop_
_entity.id
_entity.type
_entity.pdbx_description
1 polymer ?
#
loop_
_entity_poly.entity_id
_entity_poly.type
_entity_poly.pdbx_seq_one_letter_code
_entity_poly.pdbx_strand_id
1 'polypeptide(L)'
;MALNAKTLPDDEFFFGHKACAGCGGSLAVRAALKVLGPNAVAALPAGCMSAVGFNFPQLSFANNAMITPFAATASVLTGIEAGLRAQGIKPDDCTVVGFAGDGGTADIGLQALSGAIDRNDDVLYICYDNEAYLNTGIQKSSLTPFGAKTTTTPAGRNAHGCLTQKKNVFEIVAAHGIPDAATASVGYLPDFLRKLERARDIRGTRFIHVIAPCPTGWGCPEADMVDVARDIVDCGLWYLAEYEGPQLSGVPGGQFKLSRNPREFASVEAYLRRQGRFRALTDDEIAQVEAGRDAKWEQIRRDWTA
;
A
#
# COMPACT_ATOMS: atom_id res chain seq x y z
N MET A 1 6.19 -8.96 22.76
CA MET A 1 5.88 -10.17 21.94
C MET A 1 5.45 -9.65 20.60
N ALA A 2 6.09 -10.06 19.50
CA ALA A 2 5.74 -9.55 18.17
C ALA A 2 4.29 -9.92 17.80
N LEU A 3 3.54 -8.96 17.26
CA LEU A 3 2.17 -9.18 16.81
C LEU A 3 2.13 -10.16 15.63
N ASN A 4 1.17 -11.06 15.65
CA ASN A 4 0.83 -11.95 14.56
C ASN A 4 -0.69 -12.14 14.51
N ALA A 5 -1.20 -12.85 13.53
CA ALA A 5 -2.65 -13.04 13.35
C ALA A 5 -3.38 -13.62 14.59
N LYS A 6 -2.68 -14.36 15.47
CA LYS A 6 -3.24 -14.96 16.70
C LYS A 6 -3.12 -14.06 17.92
N THR A 7 -2.23 -13.05 17.88
CA THR A 7 -1.95 -12.14 19.00
C THR A 7 -2.43 -10.71 18.72
N LEU A 8 -3.10 -10.48 17.60
CA LEU A 8 -3.79 -9.20 17.32
C LEU A 8 -4.85 -8.96 18.40
N PRO A 9 -5.06 -7.70 18.84
CA PRO A 9 -6.16 -7.36 19.73
C PRO A 9 -7.50 -7.83 19.21
N ASP A 10 -8.38 -8.29 20.09
CA ASP A 10 -9.76 -8.68 19.73
C ASP A 10 -10.62 -7.47 19.34
N ASP A 11 -10.25 -6.27 19.80
CA ASP A 11 -10.94 -5.03 19.47
C ASP A 11 -11.01 -4.80 17.97
N GLU A 12 -12.19 -4.46 17.50
CA GLU A 12 -12.45 -4.17 16.09
C GLU A 12 -12.69 -2.67 15.91
N PHE A 13 -11.94 -2.06 15.00
CA PHE A 13 -12.06 -0.63 14.67
C PHE A 13 -12.56 -0.38 13.25
N PHE A 14 -12.64 -1.41 12.42
CA PHE A 14 -13.20 -1.37 11.07
C PHE A 14 -14.05 -2.62 10.81
N PHE A 15 -15.36 -2.50 10.99
CA PHE A 15 -16.30 -3.62 10.90
C PHE A 15 -17.66 -3.18 10.35
N GLY A 16 -18.48 -4.15 9.93
CA GLY A 16 -19.80 -3.85 9.33
C GLY A 16 -19.72 -3.11 7.99
N HIS A 17 -18.56 -3.14 7.33
CA HIS A 17 -18.31 -2.46 6.07
C HIS A 17 -18.90 -3.22 4.87
N LYS A 18 -19.14 -2.50 3.76
CA LYS A 18 -19.67 -3.04 2.50
C LYS A 18 -18.58 -3.35 1.47
N ALA A 19 -17.41 -3.77 1.89
CA ALA A 19 -16.34 -4.16 0.98
C ALA A 19 -16.71 -5.41 0.19
N CYS A 20 -16.16 -5.53 -1.02
CA CYS A 20 -16.28 -6.73 -1.83
C CYS A 20 -15.71 -7.94 -1.07
N ALA A 21 -16.21 -9.14 -1.36
CA ALA A 21 -15.63 -10.37 -0.87
C ALA A 21 -14.16 -10.47 -1.29
N GLY A 22 -13.28 -10.88 -0.38
CA GLY A 22 -11.84 -10.97 -0.65
C GLY A 22 -11.12 -9.61 -0.85
N CYS A 23 -11.67 -8.49 -0.36
CA CYS A 23 -11.04 -7.18 -0.53
C CYS A 23 -9.74 -7.05 0.28
N GLY A 24 -8.59 -6.99 -0.40
CA GLY A 24 -7.28 -6.78 0.24
C GLY A 24 -7.15 -5.42 0.93
N GLY A 25 -7.76 -4.36 0.37
CA GLY A 25 -7.77 -3.03 0.98
C GLY A 25 -8.48 -2.99 2.34
N SER A 26 -9.63 -3.68 2.47
CA SER A 26 -10.34 -3.76 3.75
C SER A 26 -9.55 -4.55 4.80
N LEU A 27 -8.83 -5.60 4.39
CA LEU A 27 -7.94 -6.35 5.27
C LEU A 27 -6.77 -5.48 5.75
N ALA A 28 -6.17 -4.68 4.84
CA ALA A 28 -5.08 -3.77 5.20
C ALA A 28 -5.52 -2.70 6.22
N VAL A 29 -6.67 -2.05 5.99
CA VAL A 29 -7.22 -1.04 6.91
C VAL A 29 -7.56 -1.65 8.28
N ARG A 30 -8.22 -2.82 8.29
CA ARG A 30 -8.57 -3.53 9.51
C ARG A 30 -7.34 -3.91 10.32
N ALA A 31 -6.32 -4.48 9.67
CA ALA A 31 -5.06 -4.86 10.33
C ALA A 31 -4.34 -3.62 10.92
N ALA A 32 -4.27 -2.54 10.14
CA ALA A 32 -3.64 -1.31 10.60
C ALA A 32 -4.35 -0.70 11.82
N LEU A 33 -5.66 -0.57 11.79
CA LEU A 33 -6.41 0.01 12.92
C LEU A 33 -6.32 -0.85 14.18
N LYS A 34 -6.26 -2.19 14.07
CA LYS A 34 -6.01 -3.07 15.22
C LYS A 34 -4.65 -2.82 15.89
N VAL A 35 -3.62 -2.51 15.10
CA VAL A 35 -2.28 -2.18 15.63
C VAL A 35 -2.24 -0.77 16.21
N LEU A 36 -2.89 0.19 15.55
CA LEU A 36 -2.89 1.59 15.97
C LEU A 36 -3.80 1.86 17.18
N GLY A 37 -4.82 1.02 17.36
CA GLY A 37 -5.71 1.10 18.53
C GLY A 37 -6.77 2.21 18.46
N PRO A 38 -7.44 2.48 19.59
CA PRO A 38 -8.62 3.34 19.66
C PRO A 38 -8.32 4.83 19.38
N ASN A 39 -7.09 5.27 19.64
CA ASN A 39 -6.70 6.68 19.52
C ASN A 39 -6.16 7.05 18.15
N ALA A 40 -6.42 6.23 17.11
CA ALA A 40 -6.12 6.61 15.74
C ALA A 40 -7.16 7.59 15.18
N VAL A 41 -6.69 8.64 14.50
CA VAL A 41 -7.55 9.54 13.70
C VAL A 41 -7.25 9.32 12.23
N ALA A 42 -8.25 8.87 11.47
CA ALA A 42 -8.09 8.43 10.09
C ALA A 42 -8.59 9.48 9.08
N ALA A 43 -7.85 9.66 7.98
CA ALA A 43 -8.32 10.40 6.82
C ALA A 43 -8.23 9.52 5.56
N LEU A 44 -9.25 9.55 4.72
CA LEU A 44 -9.36 8.72 3.52
C LEU A 44 -9.81 9.56 2.33
N PRO A 45 -9.16 9.46 1.16
CA PRO A 45 -9.68 10.10 -0.05
C PRO A 45 -10.97 9.42 -0.52
N ALA A 46 -11.74 10.12 -1.33
CA ALA A 46 -12.87 9.53 -2.04
C ALA A 46 -12.39 8.35 -2.90
N GLY A 47 -12.67 7.12 -2.47
CA GLY A 47 -12.18 5.88 -3.09
C GLY A 47 -12.81 4.65 -2.47
N CYS A 48 -12.22 3.46 -2.68
CA CYS A 48 -12.81 2.21 -2.18
C CYS A 48 -13.07 2.25 -0.67
N MET A 49 -12.08 2.60 0.15
CA MET A 49 -12.22 2.48 1.62
C MET A 49 -13.17 3.53 2.20
N SER A 50 -13.28 4.72 1.60
CA SER A 50 -14.33 5.67 1.97
C SER A 50 -15.71 5.19 1.51
N ALA A 51 -15.82 4.66 0.30
CA ALA A 51 -17.11 4.16 -0.24
C ALA A 51 -17.67 2.98 0.57
N VAL A 52 -16.81 2.09 1.09
CA VAL A 52 -17.26 0.91 1.85
C VAL A 52 -17.42 1.18 3.35
N GLY A 53 -16.78 2.23 3.88
CA GLY A 53 -16.75 2.54 5.29
C GLY A 53 -17.73 3.63 5.74
N PHE A 54 -18.17 4.50 4.82
CA PHE A 54 -19.05 5.66 5.12
C PHE A 54 -20.40 5.52 4.43
N ASN A 55 -21.20 4.54 4.83
CA ASN A 55 -22.52 4.29 4.26
C ASN A 55 -23.60 4.63 5.30
N PHE A 56 -24.23 5.80 5.16
CA PHE A 56 -25.33 6.17 6.04
C PHE A 56 -26.47 5.11 6.01
N PRO A 57 -27.04 4.75 7.17
CA PRO A 57 -26.73 5.21 8.53
C PRO A 57 -25.56 4.46 9.20
N GLN A 58 -24.87 3.59 8.49
CA GLN A 58 -23.79 2.75 9.00
C GLN A 58 -22.44 3.43 8.77
N LEU A 59 -21.68 3.62 9.84
CA LEU A 59 -20.28 4.03 9.80
C LEU A 59 -19.43 2.86 10.27
N SER A 60 -18.51 2.40 9.45
CA SER A 60 -17.73 1.20 9.74
C SER A 60 -16.45 1.46 10.54
N PHE A 61 -16.09 2.73 10.73
CA PHE A 61 -14.96 3.14 11.56
C PHE A 61 -15.41 3.41 12.99
N ALA A 62 -14.83 2.71 13.96
CA ALA A 62 -15.01 3.03 15.39
C ALA A 62 -14.07 4.17 15.83
N ASN A 63 -12.98 4.40 15.10
CA ASN A 63 -12.10 5.55 15.27
C ASN A 63 -12.70 6.83 14.65
N ASN A 64 -12.19 8.00 15.08
CA ASN A 64 -12.46 9.23 14.36
C ASN A 64 -11.93 9.12 12.93
N ALA A 65 -12.80 9.29 11.95
CA ALA A 65 -12.45 9.15 10.55
C ALA A 65 -13.17 10.20 9.69
N MET A 66 -12.50 10.66 8.63
CA MET A 66 -13.10 11.62 7.69
C MET A 66 -12.75 11.32 6.25
N ILE A 67 -13.67 11.67 5.33
CA ILE A 67 -13.41 11.63 3.89
C ILE A 67 -12.77 12.95 3.46
N THR A 68 -11.74 12.86 2.63
CA THR A 68 -11.04 14.02 2.06
C THR A 68 -11.31 14.16 0.56
N PRO A 69 -11.12 15.34 -0.03
CA PRO A 69 -10.94 15.45 -1.48
C PRO A 69 -9.85 14.50 -1.97
N PHE A 70 -10.00 13.99 -3.19
CA PHE A 70 -9.19 12.87 -3.68
C PHE A 70 -7.68 13.15 -3.64
N ALA A 71 -7.25 14.38 -3.94
CA ALA A 71 -5.84 14.80 -3.91
C ALA A 71 -5.31 15.18 -2.52
N ALA A 72 -6.17 15.36 -1.51
CA ALA A 72 -5.86 16.16 -0.33
C ALA A 72 -5.54 15.36 0.93
N THR A 73 -5.46 14.02 0.87
CA THR A 73 -5.30 13.19 2.08
C THR A 73 -4.12 13.65 2.92
N ALA A 74 -2.92 13.76 2.36
CA ALA A 74 -1.74 14.14 3.14
C ALA A 74 -1.82 15.56 3.71
N SER A 75 -2.34 16.54 2.97
CA SER A 75 -2.53 17.89 3.49
C SER A 75 -3.61 17.99 4.58
N VAL A 76 -4.65 17.14 4.52
CA VAL A 76 -5.63 17.03 5.60
C VAL A 76 -4.99 16.40 6.84
N LEU A 77 -4.16 15.37 6.69
CA LEU A 77 -3.41 14.79 7.81
C LEU A 77 -2.53 15.84 8.50
N THR A 78 -1.83 16.69 7.73
CA THR A 78 -1.08 17.84 8.26
C THR A 78 -1.97 18.75 9.12
N GLY A 79 -3.18 19.06 8.63
CA GLY A 79 -4.14 19.90 9.35
C GLY A 79 -4.67 19.24 10.63
N ILE A 80 -4.96 17.93 10.59
CA ILE A 80 -5.39 17.17 11.77
C ILE A 80 -4.28 17.18 12.82
N GLU A 81 -3.06 16.86 12.42
CA GLU A 81 -1.89 16.81 13.30
C GLU A 81 -1.65 18.17 13.97
N ALA A 82 -1.63 19.25 13.20
CA ALA A 82 -1.47 20.60 13.73
C ALA A 82 -2.61 20.99 14.69
N GLY A 83 -3.85 20.60 14.38
CA GLY A 83 -5.02 20.83 15.24
C GLY A 83 -4.93 20.08 16.57
N LEU A 84 -4.49 18.83 16.56
CA LEU A 84 -4.28 18.04 17.78
C LEU A 84 -3.17 18.64 18.66
N ARG A 85 -2.06 19.05 18.06
CA ARG A 85 -0.99 19.76 18.79
C ARG A 85 -1.47 21.07 19.42
N ALA A 86 -2.26 21.86 18.71
CA ALA A 86 -2.84 23.09 19.22
C ALA A 86 -3.77 22.85 20.42
N GLN A 87 -4.37 21.67 20.53
CA GLN A 87 -5.19 21.23 21.66
C GLN A 87 -4.36 20.60 22.80
N GLY A 88 -3.04 20.52 22.66
CA GLY A 88 -2.15 19.92 23.65
C GLY A 88 -2.10 18.38 23.62
N ILE A 89 -2.69 17.74 22.62
CA ILE A 89 -2.62 16.28 22.45
C ILE A 89 -1.24 15.90 21.91
N LYS A 90 -0.56 15.02 22.64
CA LYS A 90 0.79 14.60 22.26
C LYS A 90 0.77 13.55 21.16
N PRO A 91 1.85 13.45 20.34
CA PRO A 91 1.97 12.41 19.33
C PRO A 91 1.87 10.97 19.86
N ASP A 92 2.29 10.74 21.12
CA ASP A 92 2.21 9.42 21.77
C ASP A 92 0.78 9.04 22.17
N ASP A 93 -0.11 10.02 22.32
CA ASP A 93 -1.49 9.81 22.74
C ASP A 93 -2.44 9.59 21.55
N CYS A 94 -2.03 9.94 20.33
CA CYS A 94 -2.89 9.85 19.15
C CYS A 94 -2.09 9.69 17.86
N THR A 95 -2.40 8.66 17.07
CA THR A 95 -1.80 8.45 15.75
C THR A 95 -2.69 9.03 14.66
N VAL A 96 -2.14 9.96 13.86
CA VAL A 96 -2.79 10.49 12.66
C VAL A 96 -2.44 9.61 11.47
N VAL A 97 -3.44 8.96 10.85
CA VAL A 97 -3.22 7.98 9.78
C VAL A 97 -4.05 8.27 8.54
N GLY A 98 -3.41 8.18 7.36
CA GLY A 98 -4.07 8.25 6.06
C GLY A 98 -4.17 6.87 5.40
N PHE A 99 -5.34 6.55 4.84
CA PHE A 99 -5.52 5.34 4.03
C PHE A 99 -5.92 5.76 2.62
N ALA A 100 -5.01 5.69 1.66
CA ALA A 100 -5.28 6.03 0.27
C ALA A 100 -4.98 4.87 -0.67
N GLY A 101 -5.73 4.77 -1.76
CA GLY A 101 -5.43 3.83 -2.84
C GLY A 101 -4.24 4.29 -3.68
N ASP A 102 -3.83 3.43 -4.59
CA ASP A 102 -2.72 3.64 -5.52
C ASP A 102 -2.83 4.96 -6.33
N GLY A 103 -3.96 5.22 -6.97
CA GLY A 103 -4.17 6.45 -7.72
C GLY A 103 -4.25 7.71 -6.85
N GLY A 104 -4.87 7.60 -5.66
CA GLY A 104 -4.94 8.68 -4.67
C GLY A 104 -3.58 9.01 -4.07
N THR A 105 -2.63 8.07 -4.10
CA THR A 105 -1.26 8.24 -3.59
C THR A 105 -0.27 8.65 -4.68
N ALA A 106 -0.17 7.82 -5.72
CA ALA A 106 0.92 7.90 -6.70
C ALA A 106 0.64 8.87 -7.86
N ASP A 107 -0.62 9.23 -8.07
CA ASP A 107 -1.03 10.15 -9.12
C ASP A 107 -1.44 11.49 -8.51
N ILE A 108 -2.73 11.68 -8.22
CA ILE A 108 -3.27 12.99 -7.86
C ILE A 108 -2.84 13.48 -6.48
N GLY A 109 -2.52 12.59 -5.54
CA GLY A 109 -2.14 12.94 -4.16
C GLY A 109 -0.64 13.05 -3.91
N LEU A 110 0.20 12.74 -4.91
CA LEU A 110 1.66 12.72 -4.72
C LEU A 110 2.23 14.07 -4.30
N GLN A 111 1.70 15.17 -4.83
CA GLN A 111 2.11 16.53 -4.45
C GLN A 111 1.88 16.79 -2.95
N ALA A 112 0.69 16.47 -2.44
CA ALA A 112 0.36 16.68 -1.04
C ALA A 112 1.22 15.80 -0.11
N LEU A 113 1.48 14.55 -0.54
CA LEU A 113 2.35 13.62 0.18
C LEU A 113 3.80 14.15 0.23
N SER A 114 4.34 14.60 -0.91
CA SER A 114 5.67 15.22 -0.98
C SER A 114 5.80 16.40 -0.02
N GLY A 115 4.79 17.28 0.05
CA GLY A 115 4.79 18.42 0.96
C GLY A 115 4.73 18.01 2.45
N ALA A 116 3.98 16.97 2.80
CA ALA A 116 3.94 16.45 4.17
C ALA A 116 5.28 15.84 4.60
N ILE A 117 5.94 15.11 3.69
CA ILE A 117 7.28 14.55 3.93
C ILE A 117 8.32 15.66 4.10
N ASP A 118 8.29 16.71 3.24
CA ASP A 118 9.22 17.83 3.30
C ASP A 118 9.14 18.58 4.65
N ARG A 119 7.93 18.75 5.19
CA ARG A 119 7.73 19.32 6.53
C ARG A 119 7.99 18.33 7.67
N ASN A 120 8.15 17.05 7.36
CA ASN A 120 8.26 15.96 8.32
C ASN A 120 7.09 15.94 9.32
N ASP A 121 5.87 16.11 8.82
CA ASP A 121 4.65 16.08 9.64
C ASP A 121 4.53 14.71 10.35
N ASP A 122 4.08 14.69 11.62
CA ASP A 122 3.99 13.43 12.38
C ASP A 122 2.74 12.62 12.00
N VAL A 123 2.77 12.04 10.81
CA VAL A 123 1.65 11.29 10.22
C VAL A 123 2.11 9.96 9.64
N LEU A 124 1.25 8.94 9.72
CA LEU A 124 1.42 7.67 9.04
C LEU A 124 0.56 7.63 7.78
N TYR A 125 1.18 7.45 6.63
CA TYR A 125 0.46 7.33 5.36
C TYR A 125 0.53 5.90 4.82
N ILE A 126 -0.62 5.25 4.66
CA ILE A 126 -0.73 3.87 4.17
C ILE A 126 -1.35 3.89 2.78
N CYS A 127 -0.57 3.51 1.78
CA CYS A 127 -1.04 3.25 0.43
C CYS A 127 -1.47 1.79 0.31
N TYR A 128 -2.78 1.51 0.27
CA TYR A 128 -3.29 0.19 -0.11
C TYR A 128 -3.34 0.10 -1.64
N ASP A 129 -2.35 -0.56 -2.22
CA ASP A 129 -2.16 -0.65 -3.65
C ASP A 129 -2.95 -1.84 -4.22
N ASN A 130 -4.01 -1.55 -4.95
CA ASN A 130 -4.79 -2.53 -5.69
C ASN A 130 -4.64 -2.39 -7.21
N GLU A 131 -3.64 -1.60 -7.63
CA GLU A 131 -3.09 -1.48 -8.98
C GLU A 131 -4.05 -0.92 -10.05
N ALA A 132 -5.09 -0.17 -9.65
CA ALA A 132 -5.95 0.60 -10.55
C ALA A 132 -6.90 1.53 -9.77
N TYR A 133 -7.53 2.51 -10.44
CA TYR A 133 -8.70 3.24 -9.91
C TYR A 133 -9.92 2.30 -9.90
N LEU A 134 -10.02 1.43 -8.88
CA LEU A 134 -11.01 0.35 -8.88
C LEU A 134 -12.42 0.82 -8.57
N ASN A 135 -12.57 1.77 -7.62
CA ASN A 135 -13.86 2.27 -7.20
C ASN A 135 -14.64 2.95 -8.33
N THR A 136 -13.97 3.59 -9.26
CA THR A 136 -14.58 4.33 -10.36
C THR A 136 -14.78 3.51 -11.63
N GLY A 137 -14.40 2.25 -11.64
CA GLY A 137 -14.62 1.33 -12.77
C GLY A 137 -13.35 0.81 -13.42
N ILE A 138 -12.30 0.57 -12.65
CA ILE A 138 -11.07 -0.13 -13.06
C ILE A 138 -10.28 0.65 -14.11
N GLN A 139 -10.06 1.96 -13.93
CA GLN A 139 -9.18 2.73 -14.80
C GLN A 139 -7.71 2.54 -14.40
N LYS A 140 -6.81 2.74 -15.38
CA LYS A 140 -5.37 2.70 -15.15
C LYS A 140 -4.93 3.78 -14.16
N SER A 141 -4.14 3.40 -13.16
CA SER A 141 -3.30 4.30 -12.36
C SER A 141 -1.81 4.19 -12.79
N SER A 142 -0.94 5.03 -12.24
CA SER A 142 0.51 4.86 -12.45
C SER A 142 1.10 3.65 -11.73
N LEU A 143 0.33 3.01 -10.82
CA LEU A 143 0.71 1.75 -10.19
C LEU A 143 0.13 0.52 -10.89
N THR A 144 -0.61 0.68 -11.98
CA THR A 144 -1.06 -0.43 -12.82
C THR A 144 0.14 -1.06 -13.52
N PRO A 145 0.39 -2.38 -13.35
CA PRO A 145 1.55 -3.04 -13.92
C PRO A 145 1.44 -3.21 -15.43
N PHE A 146 2.59 -3.39 -16.09
CA PHE A 146 2.69 -3.69 -17.51
C PHE A 146 1.81 -4.89 -17.88
N GLY A 147 1.13 -4.80 -19.00
CA GLY A 147 0.24 -5.84 -19.56
C GLY A 147 -1.14 -5.94 -18.90
N ALA A 148 -1.38 -5.27 -17.77
CA ALA A 148 -2.67 -5.35 -17.10
C ALA A 148 -3.78 -4.68 -17.90
N LYS A 149 -4.87 -5.42 -18.11
CA LYS A 149 -6.12 -4.89 -18.67
C LYS A 149 -6.84 -4.03 -17.64
N THR A 150 -7.23 -2.83 -18.07
CA THR A 150 -8.17 -1.95 -17.36
C THR A 150 -9.20 -1.40 -18.34
N THR A 151 -10.17 -0.62 -17.89
CA THR A 151 -11.14 0.02 -18.77
C THR A 151 -10.51 1.10 -19.66
N THR A 152 -9.37 1.66 -19.27
CA THR A 152 -8.61 2.66 -20.05
C THR A 152 -7.34 2.09 -20.68
N THR A 153 -7.01 0.83 -20.43
CA THR A 153 -5.94 0.06 -21.09
C THR A 153 -6.50 -1.28 -21.54
N PRO A 154 -7.26 -1.31 -22.65
CA PRO A 154 -7.85 -2.54 -23.16
C PRO A 154 -6.77 -3.56 -23.55
N ALA A 155 -7.08 -4.84 -23.38
CA ALA A 155 -6.21 -5.94 -23.80
C ALA A 155 -7.01 -6.95 -24.61
N GLY A 156 -6.43 -7.46 -25.68
CA GLY A 156 -7.04 -8.39 -26.61
C GLY A 156 -6.23 -8.50 -27.90
N ARG A 157 -6.85 -8.97 -28.99
CA ARG A 157 -6.17 -9.26 -30.26
C ARG A 157 -5.32 -8.09 -30.82
N ASN A 158 -5.75 -6.85 -30.63
CA ASN A 158 -5.11 -5.64 -31.17
C ASN A 158 -4.73 -4.61 -30.09
N ALA A 159 -4.67 -5.03 -28.82
CA ALA A 159 -4.36 -4.14 -27.70
C ALA A 159 -3.68 -4.93 -26.57
N HIS A 160 -2.62 -4.38 -25.99
CA HIS A 160 -1.69 -5.07 -25.12
C HIS A 160 -1.81 -4.70 -23.62
N GLY A 161 -2.94 -4.11 -23.20
CA GLY A 161 -3.11 -3.66 -21.82
C GLY A 161 -2.28 -2.42 -21.47
N CYS A 162 -1.83 -2.32 -20.23
CA CYS A 162 -0.96 -1.23 -19.79
C CYS A 162 0.44 -1.35 -20.39
N LEU A 163 0.91 -0.32 -21.11
CA LEU A 163 2.22 -0.32 -21.76
C LEU A 163 3.33 0.32 -20.90
N THR A 164 3.00 0.85 -19.73
CA THR A 164 3.96 1.51 -18.84
C THR A 164 4.32 0.62 -17.68
N GLN A 165 5.56 0.75 -17.20
CA GLN A 165 5.98 0.10 -15.95
C GLN A 165 5.32 0.76 -14.74
N LYS A 166 5.12 -0.01 -13.68
CA LYS A 166 4.59 0.45 -12.41
C LYS A 166 5.53 1.48 -11.77
N LYS A 167 4.99 2.64 -11.37
CA LYS A 167 5.75 3.66 -10.66
C LYS A 167 6.23 3.14 -9.29
N ASN A 168 7.47 3.39 -8.94
CA ASN A 168 8.01 2.98 -7.65
C ASN A 168 7.84 4.08 -6.60
N VAL A 169 6.68 4.15 -5.99
CA VAL A 169 6.36 5.17 -4.98
C VAL A 169 7.20 5.01 -3.72
N PHE A 170 7.55 3.78 -3.34
CA PHE A 170 8.40 3.53 -2.18
C PHE A 170 9.78 4.21 -2.32
N GLU A 171 10.45 4.05 -3.46
CA GLU A 171 11.75 4.72 -3.70
C GLU A 171 11.58 6.24 -3.90
N ILE A 172 10.46 6.70 -4.45
CA ILE A 172 10.17 8.14 -4.58
C ILE A 172 10.07 8.78 -3.20
N VAL A 173 9.34 8.20 -2.24
CA VAL A 173 9.24 8.76 -0.89
C VAL A 173 10.55 8.63 -0.11
N ALA A 174 11.29 7.55 -0.32
CA ALA A 174 12.63 7.37 0.26
C ALA A 174 13.60 8.46 -0.21
N ALA A 175 13.54 8.85 -1.50
CA ALA A 175 14.37 9.92 -2.04
C ALA A 175 14.15 11.30 -1.40
N HIS A 176 13.01 11.52 -0.70
CA HIS A 176 12.78 12.71 0.12
C HIS A 176 13.51 12.67 1.47
N GLY A 177 14.17 11.57 1.85
CA GLY A 177 14.75 11.40 3.17
C GLY A 177 13.72 11.22 4.28
N ILE A 178 12.55 10.67 3.96
CA ILE A 178 11.49 10.33 4.93
C ILE A 178 12.06 9.51 6.10
N PRO A 179 11.64 9.74 7.36
CA PRO A 179 12.15 8.96 8.49
C PRO A 179 11.99 7.45 8.33
N ASP A 180 10.81 7.00 7.92
CA ASP A 180 10.51 5.57 7.76
C ASP A 180 9.60 5.33 6.56
N ALA A 181 9.96 4.36 5.73
CA ALA A 181 9.09 3.86 4.69
C ALA A 181 9.22 2.33 4.58
N ALA A 182 8.13 1.67 4.17
CA ALA A 182 8.14 0.23 3.99
C ALA A 182 7.24 -0.21 2.82
N THR A 183 7.61 -1.34 2.19
CA THR A 183 6.68 -2.12 1.37
C THR A 183 6.15 -3.29 2.17
N ALA A 184 4.91 -3.69 1.95
CA ALA A 184 4.24 -4.79 2.65
C ALA A 184 3.29 -5.55 1.73
N SER A 185 2.79 -6.69 2.17
CA SER A 185 1.74 -7.44 1.49
C SER A 185 0.73 -7.98 2.49
N VAL A 186 -0.55 -7.90 2.16
CA VAL A 186 -1.60 -8.55 2.99
C VAL A 186 -1.46 -10.08 2.99
N GLY A 187 -0.73 -10.67 2.04
CA GLY A 187 -0.36 -12.09 2.02
C GLY A 187 0.74 -12.46 3.01
N TYR A 188 1.51 -11.48 3.49
CA TYR A 188 2.56 -11.62 4.51
C TYR A 188 2.21 -10.83 5.77
N LEU A 189 1.08 -11.16 6.37
CA LEU A 189 0.51 -10.43 7.49
C LEU A 189 1.47 -10.21 8.66
N PRO A 190 2.28 -11.19 9.11
CA PRO A 190 3.24 -10.95 10.21
C PRO A 190 4.28 -9.86 9.89
N ASP A 191 4.78 -9.78 8.66
CA ASP A 191 5.69 -8.72 8.22
C ASP A 191 4.98 -7.37 8.19
N PHE A 192 3.76 -7.31 7.68
CA PHE A 192 2.96 -6.10 7.64
C PHE A 192 2.66 -5.57 9.06
N LEU A 193 2.25 -6.44 9.99
CA LEU A 193 1.98 -6.07 11.38
C LEU A 193 3.22 -5.52 12.08
N ARG A 194 4.38 -6.16 11.91
CA ARG A 194 5.65 -5.68 12.46
C ARG A 194 6.00 -4.27 11.94
N LYS A 195 5.79 -4.02 10.63
CA LYS A 195 6.02 -2.70 10.02
C LYS A 195 5.04 -1.64 10.54
N LEU A 196 3.80 -2.01 10.81
CA LEU A 196 2.81 -1.12 11.44
C LEU A 196 3.19 -0.78 12.88
N GLU A 197 3.61 -1.76 13.70
CA GLU A 197 4.10 -1.51 15.06
C GLU A 197 5.28 -0.54 15.04
N ARG A 198 6.26 -0.80 14.17
CA ARG A 198 7.40 0.07 14.00
C ARG A 198 7.00 1.49 13.58
N ALA A 199 6.16 1.63 12.57
CA ALA A 199 5.71 2.93 12.09
C ALA A 199 4.89 3.71 13.12
N ARG A 200 4.13 3.02 14.01
CA ARG A 200 3.44 3.65 15.12
C ARG A 200 4.40 4.33 16.10
N ASP A 201 5.53 3.70 16.36
CA ASP A 201 6.48 4.13 17.40
C ASP A 201 7.51 5.16 16.89
N ILE A 202 7.66 5.34 15.58
CA ILE A 202 8.53 6.35 14.95
C ILE A 202 7.79 7.68 14.87
N ARG A 203 8.53 8.81 14.95
CA ARG A 203 8.02 10.18 14.79
C ARG A 203 8.42 10.78 13.45
N GLY A 204 7.63 11.76 13.01
CA GLY A 204 7.73 12.37 11.68
C GLY A 204 6.86 11.64 10.66
N THR A 205 7.07 11.86 9.39
CA THR A 205 6.28 11.22 8.34
C THR A 205 6.72 9.78 8.13
N ARG A 206 5.77 8.85 8.14
CA ARG A 206 5.98 7.42 7.87
C ARG A 206 5.09 6.99 6.72
N PHE A 207 5.60 6.08 5.90
CA PHE A 207 4.90 5.60 4.70
C PHE A 207 4.92 4.08 4.60
N ILE A 208 3.76 3.46 4.42
CA ILE A 208 3.67 2.01 4.13
C ILE A 208 2.96 1.82 2.79
N HIS A 209 3.62 1.18 1.85
CA HIS A 209 3.09 0.75 0.56
C HIS A 209 2.71 -0.73 0.65
N VAL A 210 1.44 -1.03 0.83
CA VAL A 210 0.97 -2.41 0.98
C VAL A 210 0.23 -2.88 -0.26
N ILE A 211 0.71 -3.96 -0.90
CA ILE A 211 -0.01 -4.60 -1.98
C ILE A 211 -1.26 -5.29 -1.43
N ALA A 212 -2.41 -4.95 -2.00
CA ALA A 212 -3.73 -5.30 -1.51
C ALA A 212 -4.65 -5.72 -2.68
N PRO A 213 -4.57 -6.96 -3.15
CA PRO A 213 -5.28 -7.43 -4.33
C PRO A 213 -6.78 -7.13 -4.28
N CYS A 214 -7.34 -6.82 -5.44
CA CYS A 214 -8.77 -6.66 -5.66
C CYS A 214 -9.28 -7.78 -6.55
N PRO A 215 -9.96 -8.82 -6.05
CA PRO A 215 -10.44 -9.94 -6.86
C PRO A 215 -11.27 -9.49 -8.06
N THR A 216 -12.15 -8.53 -7.87
CA THR A 216 -12.98 -7.96 -8.95
C THR A 216 -12.13 -7.32 -10.06
N GLY A 217 -11.15 -6.48 -9.70
CA GLY A 217 -10.31 -5.76 -10.67
C GLY A 217 -9.23 -6.65 -11.28
N TRP A 218 -8.71 -7.60 -10.52
CA TRP A 218 -7.67 -8.51 -11.00
C TRP A 218 -8.25 -9.71 -11.74
N GLY A 219 -9.54 -10.01 -11.56
CA GLY A 219 -10.21 -11.14 -12.18
C GLY A 219 -9.73 -12.48 -11.62
N CYS A 220 -9.59 -12.59 -10.30
CA CYS A 220 -9.29 -13.83 -9.58
C CYS A 220 -10.44 -14.17 -8.61
N PRO A 221 -10.57 -15.43 -8.17
CA PRO A 221 -11.55 -15.79 -7.15
C PRO A 221 -11.32 -15.05 -5.83
N GLU A 222 -12.39 -14.69 -5.13
CA GLU A 222 -12.32 -13.96 -3.87
C GLU A 222 -11.58 -14.74 -2.77
N ALA A 223 -11.72 -16.05 -2.76
CA ALA A 223 -11.04 -16.95 -1.82
C ALA A 223 -9.52 -16.99 -2.01
N ASP A 224 -9.03 -16.68 -3.21
CA ASP A 224 -7.61 -16.74 -3.57
C ASP A 224 -6.84 -15.44 -3.24
N MET A 225 -7.50 -14.41 -2.75
CA MET A 225 -6.90 -13.08 -2.57
C MET A 225 -5.60 -13.11 -1.75
N VAL A 226 -5.59 -13.84 -0.64
CA VAL A 226 -4.39 -13.94 0.23
C VAL A 226 -3.27 -14.69 -0.48
N ASP A 227 -3.59 -15.73 -1.23
CA ASP A 227 -2.60 -16.52 -1.98
C ASP A 227 -2.02 -15.70 -3.14
N VAL A 228 -2.85 -14.96 -3.88
CA VAL A 228 -2.38 -14.03 -4.92
C VAL A 228 -1.49 -12.93 -4.34
N ALA A 229 -1.85 -12.41 -3.14
CA ALA A 229 -1.02 -11.43 -2.42
C ALA A 229 0.31 -12.03 -1.91
N ARG A 230 0.38 -13.34 -1.75
CA ARG A 230 1.61 -14.08 -1.41
C ARG A 230 2.42 -14.37 -2.64
N ASP A 231 1.78 -14.86 -3.70
CA ASP A 231 2.42 -15.23 -4.95
C ASP A 231 3.18 -14.07 -5.62
N ILE A 232 2.65 -12.83 -5.56
CA ILE A 232 3.35 -11.65 -6.12
C ILE A 232 4.70 -11.39 -5.43
N VAL A 233 4.79 -11.69 -4.13
CA VAL A 233 6.05 -11.60 -3.36
C VAL A 233 6.94 -12.79 -3.68
N ASP A 234 6.38 -14.00 -3.74
CA ASP A 234 7.14 -15.22 -3.97
C ASP A 234 7.72 -15.31 -5.38
N CYS A 235 7.03 -14.75 -6.40
CA CYS A 235 7.57 -14.63 -7.75
C CYS A 235 8.48 -13.41 -7.95
N GLY A 236 8.69 -12.58 -6.92
CA GLY A 236 9.63 -11.47 -6.93
C GLY A 236 9.11 -10.19 -7.62
N LEU A 237 7.88 -10.13 -8.07
CA LEU A 237 7.28 -8.91 -8.65
C LEU A 237 6.93 -7.85 -7.59
N TRP A 238 6.93 -8.24 -6.33
CA TRP A 238 6.84 -7.36 -5.17
C TRP A 238 7.90 -7.75 -4.15
N TYR A 239 8.63 -6.78 -3.63
CA TYR A 239 9.64 -7.01 -2.58
C TYR A 239 9.14 -6.50 -1.23
N LEU A 240 9.53 -7.17 -0.16
CA LEU A 240 9.30 -6.73 1.21
C LEU A 240 10.55 -6.05 1.72
N ALA A 241 10.48 -4.73 1.93
CA ALA A 241 11.61 -3.90 2.31
C ALA A 241 11.20 -2.78 3.26
N GLU A 242 12.21 -2.19 3.87
CA GLU A 242 12.14 -1.01 4.72
C GLU A 242 13.19 0.00 4.27
N TYR A 243 12.88 1.27 4.41
CA TYR A 243 13.83 2.36 4.30
C TYR A 243 13.88 3.08 5.64
N GLU A 244 15.07 3.25 6.17
CA GLU A 244 15.35 4.07 7.35
C GLU A 244 16.02 5.35 6.90
N GLY A 245 15.36 6.47 7.13
CA GLY A 245 15.92 7.78 6.82
C GLY A 245 17.20 8.07 7.62
N PRO A 246 17.94 9.14 7.26
CA PRO A 246 19.20 9.49 7.92
C PRO A 246 19.07 9.68 9.44
N GLN A 247 17.90 10.13 9.90
CA GLN A 247 17.61 10.35 11.32
C GLN A 247 17.58 9.06 12.14
N LEU A 248 17.14 7.95 11.53
CA LEU A 248 17.03 6.65 12.19
C LEU A 248 18.24 5.76 11.92
N SER A 249 18.72 5.74 10.68
CA SER A 249 19.83 4.88 10.26
C SER A 249 21.20 5.42 10.66
N GLY A 250 21.34 6.74 10.86
CA GLY A 250 22.63 7.42 10.98
C GLY A 250 23.46 7.41 9.70
N VAL A 251 22.90 6.92 8.58
CA VAL A 251 23.59 6.84 7.27
C VAL A 251 23.15 8.03 6.41
N PRO A 252 24.09 8.84 5.89
CA PRO A 252 23.75 9.87 4.92
C PRO A 252 22.96 9.30 3.73
N GLY A 253 21.80 9.89 3.42
CA GLY A 253 20.91 9.38 2.38
C GLY A 253 19.98 8.24 2.82
N GLY A 254 20.09 7.77 4.08
CA GLY A 254 19.29 6.68 4.60
C GLY A 254 19.77 5.29 4.17
N GLN A 255 19.02 4.27 4.56
CA GLN A 255 19.40 2.86 4.30
C GLN A 255 18.17 2.05 3.90
N PHE A 256 18.28 1.30 2.80
CA PHE A 256 17.32 0.28 2.42
C PHE A 256 17.69 -1.08 3.01
N LYS A 257 16.67 -1.79 3.52
CA LYS A 257 16.81 -3.13 4.11
C LYS A 257 15.76 -4.06 3.52
N LEU A 258 16.14 -5.28 3.17
CA LEU A 258 15.18 -6.31 2.78
C LEU A 258 14.64 -7.01 4.02
N SER A 259 13.32 -7.07 4.18
CA SER A 259 12.68 -7.95 5.16
C SER A 259 12.66 -9.41 4.70
N ARG A 260 12.74 -9.64 3.38
CA ARG A 260 12.79 -10.95 2.74
C ARG A 260 13.73 -10.90 1.54
N ASN A 261 14.75 -11.76 1.53
CA ASN A 261 15.69 -11.92 0.42
C ASN A 261 15.63 -13.37 -0.09
N PRO A 262 14.72 -13.70 -1.01
CA PRO A 262 14.57 -15.04 -1.53
C PRO A 262 15.78 -15.42 -2.41
N ARG A 263 16.25 -16.67 -2.30
CA ARG A 263 17.30 -17.21 -3.19
C ARG A 263 16.74 -17.62 -4.55
N GLU A 264 15.49 -18.12 -4.55
CA GLU A 264 14.76 -18.58 -5.72
C GLU A 264 13.38 -17.94 -5.74
N PHE A 265 12.87 -17.70 -6.95
CA PHE A 265 11.55 -17.15 -7.15
C PHE A 265 10.59 -18.21 -7.67
N ALA A 266 9.33 -18.11 -7.28
CA ALA A 266 8.24 -18.82 -7.92
C ALA A 266 8.03 -18.33 -9.37
N SER A 267 7.28 -19.07 -10.16
CA SER A 267 6.99 -18.71 -11.55
C SER A 267 6.16 -17.43 -11.66
N VAL A 268 6.68 -16.47 -12.41
CA VAL A 268 5.94 -15.24 -12.79
C VAL A 268 4.75 -15.60 -13.67
N GLU A 269 4.92 -16.51 -14.63
CA GLU A 269 3.82 -16.97 -15.48
C GLU A 269 2.68 -17.54 -14.66
N ALA A 270 2.95 -18.44 -13.70
CA ALA A 270 1.93 -19.03 -12.86
C ALA A 270 1.15 -17.95 -12.08
N TYR A 271 1.82 -16.94 -11.55
CA TYR A 271 1.20 -15.80 -10.88
C TYR A 271 0.30 -14.99 -11.83
N LEU A 272 0.80 -14.63 -13.02
CA LEU A 272 0.06 -13.83 -13.99
C LEU A 272 -1.18 -14.57 -14.52
N ARG A 273 -1.05 -15.86 -14.84
CA ARG A 273 -2.15 -16.69 -15.37
C ARG A 273 -3.30 -16.93 -14.38
N ARG A 274 -3.08 -16.72 -13.08
CA ARG A 274 -4.16 -16.75 -12.07
C ARG A 274 -5.12 -15.57 -12.17
N GLN A 275 -4.81 -14.53 -12.96
CA GLN A 275 -5.52 -13.26 -12.98
C GLN A 275 -6.09 -12.96 -14.37
N GLY A 276 -7.40 -12.71 -14.43
CA GLY A 276 -8.08 -12.41 -15.69
C GLY A 276 -7.57 -11.17 -16.41
N ARG A 277 -7.03 -10.19 -15.66
CA ARG A 277 -6.46 -8.95 -16.22
C ARG A 277 -5.21 -9.16 -17.08
N PHE A 278 -4.53 -10.30 -16.96
CA PHE A 278 -3.34 -10.67 -17.73
C PHE A 278 -3.59 -11.76 -18.78
N ARG A 279 -4.85 -12.15 -18.99
CA ARG A 279 -5.20 -13.25 -19.91
C ARG A 279 -4.69 -13.07 -21.35
N ALA A 280 -4.52 -11.83 -21.81
CA ALA A 280 -4.08 -11.51 -23.17
C ALA A 280 -2.56 -11.44 -23.33
N LEU A 281 -1.77 -11.57 -22.26
CA LEU A 281 -0.31 -11.54 -22.35
C LEU A 281 0.20 -12.73 -23.18
N THR A 282 1.11 -12.43 -24.10
CA THR A 282 1.89 -13.40 -24.85
C THR A 282 3.06 -13.94 -24.01
N ASP A 283 3.65 -15.05 -24.42
CA ASP A 283 4.82 -15.62 -23.76
C ASP A 283 6.03 -14.66 -23.80
N ASP A 284 6.21 -13.92 -24.89
CA ASP A 284 7.25 -12.89 -25.03
C ASP A 284 7.04 -11.73 -24.04
N GLU A 285 5.79 -11.29 -23.84
CA GLU A 285 5.47 -10.24 -22.86
C GLU A 285 5.67 -10.73 -21.41
N ILE A 286 5.38 -12.01 -21.13
CA ILE A 286 5.68 -12.63 -19.83
C ILE A 286 7.19 -12.69 -19.59
N ALA A 287 7.97 -13.11 -20.60
CA ALA A 287 9.43 -13.10 -20.52
C ALA A 287 10.00 -11.69 -20.29
N GLN A 288 9.39 -10.65 -20.89
CA GLN A 288 9.75 -9.26 -20.62
C GLN A 288 9.48 -8.85 -19.15
N VAL A 289 8.38 -9.30 -18.56
CA VAL A 289 8.06 -9.07 -17.15
C VAL A 289 9.09 -9.75 -16.25
N GLU A 290 9.47 -11.01 -16.56
CA GLU A 290 10.50 -11.75 -15.84
C GLU A 290 11.86 -11.06 -15.89
N ALA A 291 12.29 -10.65 -17.07
CA ALA A 291 13.54 -9.92 -17.26
C ALA A 291 13.57 -8.59 -16.46
N GLY A 292 12.45 -7.88 -16.43
CA GLY A 292 12.29 -6.66 -15.63
C GLY A 292 12.40 -6.94 -14.12
N ARG A 293 11.79 -8.04 -13.62
CA ARG A 293 11.91 -8.52 -12.26
C ARG A 293 13.38 -8.82 -11.92
N ASP A 294 14.07 -9.57 -12.76
CA ASP A 294 15.46 -9.98 -12.54
C ASP A 294 16.40 -8.78 -12.47
N ALA A 295 16.30 -7.86 -13.43
CA ALA A 295 17.08 -6.61 -13.42
C ALA A 295 16.83 -5.79 -12.15
N LYS A 296 15.57 -5.71 -11.65
CA LYS A 296 15.26 -5.02 -10.40
C LYS A 296 15.89 -5.70 -9.20
N TRP A 297 15.85 -7.03 -9.13
CA TRP A 297 16.46 -7.77 -8.02
C TRP A 297 17.99 -7.75 -8.04
N GLU A 298 18.63 -7.69 -9.20
CA GLU A 298 20.07 -7.43 -9.31
C GLU A 298 20.45 -6.08 -8.71
N GLN A 299 19.68 -5.03 -9.04
CA GLN A 299 19.87 -3.71 -8.43
C GLN A 299 19.67 -3.75 -6.92
N ILE A 300 18.56 -4.34 -6.43
CA ILE A 300 18.25 -4.44 -5.01
C ILE A 300 19.38 -5.15 -4.24
N ARG A 301 19.84 -6.30 -4.72
CA ARG A 301 20.88 -7.09 -4.06
C ARG A 301 22.25 -6.39 -4.04
N ARG A 302 22.51 -5.50 -5.02
CA ARG A 302 23.72 -4.71 -5.06
C ARG A 302 23.67 -3.51 -4.11
N ASP A 303 22.51 -2.82 -4.05
CA ASP A 303 22.40 -1.50 -3.45
C ASP A 303 21.80 -1.52 -2.04
N TRP A 304 21.09 -2.58 -1.65
CA TRP A 304 20.39 -2.68 -0.38
C TRP A 304 21.03 -3.71 0.55
N THR A 305 20.91 -3.48 1.86
CA THR A 305 21.32 -4.46 2.87
C THR A 305 20.25 -5.53 3.08
N ALA A 306 20.68 -6.75 3.35
CA ALA A 306 19.78 -7.88 3.62
C ALA A 306 19.54 -8.04 5.13
#